data_1d71149e8da1b91a5610f81bf2790999
#
_entry.id   1d71149e8da1b91a5610f81bf2790999
#
_cell.length_a   1.000
_cell.length_b   1.000
_cell.length_c   1.000
_cell.angle_alpha   90.00
_cell.angle_beta   90.00
_cell.angle_gamma   90.00
#
_symmetry.space_group_name_H-M   'P 1'
#
loop_
_entity.id
_entity.type
_entity.pdbx_description
1 polymer ?
#
loop_
_entity_poly.entity_id
_entity_poly.type
_entity_poly.pdbx_seq_one_letter_code
_entity_poly.pdbx_strand_id
1 'polypeptide(L)'
;MNRTLRRWCLPGLVSLSLYAPLPTVYAASIETGFSPEGTGQQLVLKTITTAQQEIRLMGYSFTSPEVAGALVRARQRGVDVKVVLDHKANTGERNKASRAAMNLLVSAGIPVRTVDTYKILHDKVIIADGRNTEVGSFNFSRAADRANS
;
A
#
# COMPACT_ATOMS: atom_id res chain seq x y z
N MET A 1 -20.49 18.13 84.11
CA MET A 1 -19.36 17.36 83.53
C MET A 1 -19.75 16.92 82.10
N ASN A 2 -19.43 17.76 81.06
CA ASN A 2 -19.78 17.48 79.65
C ASN A 2 -18.55 16.98 78.92
N ARG A 3 -18.57 15.72 78.49
CA ARG A 3 -17.55 15.13 77.62
C ARG A 3 -17.98 15.30 76.14
N THR A 4 -17.34 16.17 75.41
CA THR A 4 -17.48 16.35 73.97
C THR A 4 -16.68 15.27 73.24
N LEU A 5 -17.36 14.39 72.51
CA LEU A 5 -16.79 13.40 71.62
C LEU A 5 -16.34 14.09 70.31
N ARG A 6 -15.02 14.17 70.09
CA ARG A 6 -14.47 14.61 68.79
C ARG A 6 -14.56 13.46 67.76
N ARG A 7 -15.42 13.61 66.75
CA ARG A 7 -15.47 12.70 65.60
C ARG A 7 -14.27 13.04 64.67
N TRP A 8 -13.40 12.07 64.51
CA TRP A 8 -12.33 12.14 63.51
C TRP A 8 -12.90 11.70 62.17
N CYS A 9 -12.97 12.62 61.21
CA CYS A 9 -13.21 12.29 59.79
C CYS A 9 -11.88 11.85 59.17
N LEU A 10 -11.79 10.57 58.78
CA LEU A 10 -10.70 10.05 57.96
C LEU A 10 -10.95 10.50 56.51
N PRO A 11 -9.98 11.14 55.80
CA PRO A 11 -10.10 11.40 54.38
C PRO A 11 -9.96 10.09 53.61
N GLY A 12 -10.99 9.73 52.85
CA GLY A 12 -10.95 8.61 51.93
C GLY A 12 -9.94 8.87 50.78
N LEU A 13 -8.94 8.03 50.66
CA LEU A 13 -8.03 7.99 49.53
C LEU A 13 -8.80 7.47 48.32
N VAL A 14 -9.12 8.37 47.38
CA VAL A 14 -9.63 7.99 46.04
C VAL A 14 -8.43 7.58 45.21
N SER A 15 -8.23 6.27 45.04
CA SER A 15 -7.25 5.71 44.10
C SER A 15 -7.73 5.94 42.66
N LEU A 16 -7.15 6.93 41.99
CA LEU A 16 -7.33 7.16 40.57
C LEU A 16 -6.48 6.13 39.78
N SER A 17 -7.09 5.02 39.40
CA SER A 17 -6.43 4.02 38.54
C SER A 17 -6.26 4.59 37.15
N LEU A 18 -5.03 4.95 36.73
CA LEU A 18 -4.69 5.30 35.37
C LEU A 18 -4.82 4.03 34.50
N TYR A 19 -5.91 3.91 33.77
CA TYR A 19 -6.05 2.94 32.67
C TYR A 19 -5.22 3.46 31.49
N ALA A 20 -3.97 3.03 31.37
CA ALA A 20 -3.21 3.19 30.13
C ALA A 20 -3.75 2.19 29.12
N PRO A 21 -4.17 2.63 27.90
CA PRO A 21 -4.57 1.69 26.86
C PRO A 21 -3.36 0.81 26.47
N LEU A 22 -3.53 -0.51 26.59
CA LEU A 22 -2.52 -1.45 26.12
C LEU A 22 -2.36 -1.30 24.60
N PRO A 23 -1.12 -1.29 24.05
CA PRO A 23 -0.92 -1.27 22.62
C PRO A 23 -1.58 -2.51 22.00
N THR A 24 -2.48 -2.28 21.07
CA THR A 24 -3.08 -3.36 20.26
C THR A 24 -2.00 -3.93 19.34
N VAL A 25 -1.55 -5.14 19.63
CA VAL A 25 -0.67 -5.91 18.74
C VAL A 25 -1.54 -6.50 17.63
N TYR A 26 -1.42 -5.96 16.41
CA TYR A 26 -2.04 -6.57 15.25
C TYR A 26 -1.17 -7.75 14.80
N ALA A 27 -1.76 -8.94 14.75
CA ALA A 27 -1.11 -10.09 14.14
C ALA A 27 -0.91 -9.83 12.64
N ALA A 28 0.29 -10.15 12.12
CA ALA A 28 0.53 -10.11 10.68
C ALA A 28 -0.33 -11.17 9.99
N SER A 29 -1.03 -10.79 8.92
CA SER A 29 -1.77 -11.72 8.06
C SER A 29 -1.05 -11.86 6.72
N ILE A 30 -1.06 -13.07 6.15
CA ILE A 30 -0.50 -13.36 4.84
C ILE A 30 -1.64 -13.82 3.94
N GLU A 31 -1.73 -13.18 2.77
CA GLU A 31 -2.62 -13.59 1.69
C GLU A 31 -1.77 -13.97 0.47
N THR A 32 -2.19 -14.98 -0.28
CA THR A 32 -1.50 -15.44 -1.48
C THR A 32 -2.43 -15.39 -2.68
N GLY A 33 -1.89 -15.02 -3.84
CA GLY A 33 -2.62 -14.99 -5.10
C GLY A 33 -1.76 -15.58 -6.21
N PHE A 34 -2.40 -16.23 -7.18
CA PHE A 34 -1.74 -16.92 -8.28
C PHE A 34 -2.27 -16.44 -9.63
N SER A 35 -1.47 -16.60 -10.66
CA SER A 35 -1.86 -16.49 -12.07
C SER A 35 -1.59 -17.82 -12.79
N PRO A 36 -2.37 -18.15 -13.82
CA PRO A 36 -3.36 -17.31 -14.53
C PRO A 36 -4.77 -17.29 -13.90
N GLU A 37 -5.00 -17.85 -12.72
CA GLU A 37 -6.33 -17.95 -12.10
C GLU A 37 -6.95 -16.58 -11.69
N GLY A 38 -6.23 -15.48 -11.93
CA GLY A 38 -6.69 -14.11 -11.68
C GLY A 38 -6.59 -13.66 -10.23
N THR A 39 -6.28 -14.54 -9.29
CA THR A 39 -6.17 -14.17 -7.86
C THR A 39 -4.95 -13.29 -7.57
N GLY A 40 -3.86 -13.42 -8.33
CA GLY A 40 -2.69 -12.53 -8.26
C GLY A 40 -3.05 -11.09 -8.61
N GLN A 41 -3.76 -10.86 -9.72
CA GLN A 41 -4.24 -9.52 -10.09
C GLN A 41 -5.23 -8.96 -9.06
N GLN A 42 -6.12 -9.80 -8.53
CA GLN A 42 -7.07 -9.39 -7.49
C GLN A 42 -6.36 -8.90 -6.24
N LEU A 43 -5.29 -9.59 -5.81
CA LEU A 43 -4.49 -9.19 -4.65
C LEU A 43 -3.79 -7.85 -4.88
N VAL A 44 -3.17 -7.64 -6.06
CA VAL A 44 -2.59 -6.36 -6.46
C VAL A 44 -3.64 -5.24 -6.42
N LEU A 45 -4.80 -5.45 -7.03
CA LEU A 45 -5.88 -4.46 -7.04
C LEU A 45 -6.46 -4.21 -5.65
N LYS A 46 -6.59 -5.24 -4.81
CA LYS A 46 -7.01 -5.11 -3.41
C LYS A 46 -6.06 -4.20 -2.65
N THR A 47 -4.74 -4.43 -2.74
CA THR A 47 -3.72 -3.61 -2.08
C THR A 47 -3.83 -2.14 -2.46
N ILE A 48 -4.05 -1.83 -3.75
CA ILE A 48 -4.20 -0.46 -4.24
C ILE A 48 -5.53 0.17 -3.78
N THR A 49 -6.62 -0.59 -3.84
CA THR A 49 -7.96 -0.02 -3.57
C THR A 49 -8.23 0.21 -2.10
N THR A 50 -7.58 -0.56 -1.20
CA THR A 50 -7.72 -0.41 0.25
C THR A 50 -6.80 0.64 0.86
N ALA A 51 -5.79 1.11 0.12
CA ALA A 51 -4.88 2.17 0.58
C ALA A 51 -5.63 3.47 0.90
N GLN A 52 -5.29 4.08 2.04
CA GLN A 52 -5.93 5.29 2.56
C GLN A 52 -5.02 6.51 2.57
N GLN A 53 -3.70 6.34 2.70
CA GLN A 53 -2.74 7.43 2.88
C GLN A 53 -1.71 7.49 1.76
N GLU A 54 -1.03 6.37 1.49
CA GLU A 54 0.05 6.35 0.50
C GLU A 54 0.18 5.01 -0.23
N ILE A 55 0.69 5.09 -1.46
CA ILE A 55 1.11 3.93 -2.26
C ILE A 55 2.50 4.20 -2.82
N ARG A 56 3.41 3.23 -2.64
CA ARG A 56 4.74 3.18 -3.24
C ARG A 56 4.81 1.93 -4.09
N LEU A 57 4.92 2.11 -5.42
CA LEU A 57 4.99 0.99 -6.37
C LEU A 57 6.36 0.96 -7.05
N MET A 58 7.00 -0.20 -7.07
CA MET A 58 8.14 -0.52 -7.91
C MET A 58 7.79 -1.63 -8.88
N GLY A 59 8.08 -1.44 -10.17
CA GLY A 59 7.70 -2.40 -11.20
C GLY A 59 8.71 -2.55 -12.33
N TYR A 60 8.85 -3.79 -12.82
CA TYR A 60 9.62 -4.07 -14.02
C TYR A 60 8.82 -3.70 -15.27
N SER A 61 7.82 -4.47 -15.64
CA SER A 61 6.92 -4.21 -16.78
C SER A 61 5.59 -3.66 -16.29
N PHE A 62 5.18 -2.52 -16.83
CA PHE A 62 3.96 -1.82 -16.42
C PHE A 62 3.10 -1.52 -17.65
N THR A 63 2.15 -2.42 -17.95
CA THR A 63 1.28 -2.34 -19.12
C THR A 63 -0.20 -2.56 -18.82
N SER A 64 -0.54 -2.92 -17.54
CA SER A 64 -1.93 -3.20 -17.14
C SER A 64 -2.74 -1.91 -17.02
N PRO A 65 -3.78 -1.71 -17.81
CA PRO A 65 -4.69 -0.58 -17.65
C PRO A 65 -5.53 -0.69 -16.37
N GLU A 66 -5.77 -1.90 -15.89
CA GLU A 66 -6.50 -2.16 -14.65
C GLU A 66 -5.73 -1.61 -13.45
N VAL A 67 -4.42 -1.92 -13.37
CA VAL A 67 -3.53 -1.41 -12.32
C VAL A 67 -3.35 0.10 -12.44
N ALA A 68 -3.08 0.61 -13.65
CA ALA A 68 -2.95 2.04 -13.87
C ALA A 68 -4.23 2.80 -13.48
N GLY A 69 -5.40 2.31 -13.88
CA GLY A 69 -6.69 2.88 -13.50
C GLY A 69 -6.95 2.83 -11.99
N ALA A 70 -6.54 1.76 -11.30
CA ALA A 70 -6.67 1.66 -9.85
C ALA A 70 -5.80 2.71 -9.13
N LEU A 71 -4.56 2.93 -9.58
CA LEU A 71 -3.67 3.97 -9.05
C LEU A 71 -4.25 5.38 -9.27
N VAL A 72 -4.81 5.65 -10.45
CA VAL A 72 -5.49 6.93 -10.73
C VAL A 72 -6.67 7.15 -9.77
N ARG A 73 -7.51 6.14 -9.58
CA ARG A 73 -8.62 6.22 -8.61
C ARG A 73 -8.13 6.42 -7.18
N ALA A 74 -7.00 5.78 -6.78
CA ALA A 74 -6.40 6.01 -5.48
C ALA A 74 -5.95 7.48 -5.33
N ARG A 75 -5.30 8.04 -6.35
CA ARG A 75 -4.92 9.46 -6.39
C ARG A 75 -6.13 10.39 -6.27
N GLN A 76 -7.23 10.08 -6.97
CA GLN A 76 -8.48 10.85 -6.88
C GLN A 76 -9.13 10.81 -5.49
N ARG A 77 -8.92 9.73 -4.72
CA ARG A 77 -9.31 9.65 -3.31
C ARG A 77 -8.41 10.45 -2.36
N GLY A 78 -7.32 11.05 -2.86
CA GLY A 78 -6.37 11.83 -2.05
C GLY A 78 -5.15 11.03 -1.57
N VAL A 79 -4.99 9.78 -2.00
CA VAL A 79 -3.83 8.93 -1.64
C VAL A 79 -2.56 9.48 -2.31
N ASP A 80 -1.44 9.56 -1.57
CA ASP A 80 -0.12 9.95 -2.12
C ASP A 80 0.51 8.79 -2.88
N VAL A 81 0.33 8.76 -4.20
CA VAL A 81 0.84 7.70 -5.08
C VAL A 81 2.16 8.10 -5.72
N LYS A 82 3.18 7.22 -5.63
CA LYS A 82 4.46 7.38 -6.33
C LYS A 82 4.86 6.05 -6.98
N VAL A 83 5.40 6.12 -8.20
CA VAL A 83 5.71 4.96 -9.01
C VAL A 83 7.16 5.03 -9.51
N VAL A 84 7.89 3.91 -9.40
CA VAL A 84 9.24 3.71 -9.93
C VAL A 84 9.24 2.50 -10.85
N LEU A 85 9.77 2.63 -12.06
CA LEU A 85 9.73 1.59 -13.09
C LEU A 85 11.11 1.37 -13.72
N ASP A 86 11.33 0.17 -14.24
CA ASP A 86 12.50 -0.11 -15.09
C ASP A 86 12.44 0.76 -16.36
N HIS A 87 13.56 1.43 -16.67
CA HIS A 87 13.61 2.32 -17.83
C HIS A 87 13.42 1.56 -19.14
N LYS A 88 14.24 0.51 -19.38
CA LYS A 88 14.25 -0.21 -20.65
C LYS A 88 12.94 -0.93 -20.93
N ALA A 89 12.35 -1.54 -19.90
CA ALA A 89 11.09 -2.26 -20.03
C ALA A 89 9.90 -1.34 -20.34
N ASN A 90 9.98 -0.04 -20.05
CA ASN A 90 8.82 0.84 -20.17
C ASN A 90 8.95 1.98 -21.17
N THR A 91 10.18 2.42 -21.52
CA THR A 91 10.39 3.59 -22.40
C THR A 91 10.72 3.25 -23.86
N GLY A 92 11.13 2.01 -24.17
CA GLY A 92 11.51 1.59 -25.52
C GLY A 92 10.42 1.88 -26.58
N GLU A 93 10.82 2.11 -27.81
CA GLU A 93 9.87 2.49 -28.90
C GLU A 93 8.75 1.46 -29.11
N ARG A 94 9.04 0.18 -28.93
CA ARG A 94 8.05 -0.91 -29.04
C ARG A 94 7.08 -1.01 -27.85
N ASN A 95 7.34 -0.30 -26.77
CA ASN A 95 6.56 -0.40 -25.52
C ASN A 95 5.41 0.61 -25.47
N LYS A 96 4.60 0.67 -26.53
CA LYS A 96 3.47 1.60 -26.63
C LYS A 96 2.48 1.47 -25.46
N ALA A 97 2.20 0.25 -25.01
CA ALA A 97 1.29 0.01 -23.90
C ALA A 97 1.83 0.56 -22.56
N SER A 98 3.13 0.36 -22.28
CA SER A 98 3.78 0.94 -21.10
C SER A 98 3.74 2.46 -21.12
N ARG A 99 4.06 3.07 -22.26
CA ARG A 99 4.00 4.53 -22.39
C ARG A 99 2.59 5.08 -22.19
N ALA A 100 1.57 4.39 -22.72
CA ALA A 100 0.18 4.79 -22.50
C ALA A 100 -0.21 4.69 -21.00
N ALA A 101 0.18 3.62 -20.32
CA ALA A 101 -0.07 3.45 -18.91
C ALA A 101 0.66 4.52 -18.06
N MET A 102 1.94 4.80 -18.33
CA MET A 102 2.70 5.87 -17.66
C MET A 102 2.07 7.25 -17.91
N ASN A 103 1.70 7.56 -19.16
CA ASN A 103 1.06 8.83 -19.50
C ASN A 103 -0.26 9.02 -18.75
N LEU A 104 -1.05 7.95 -18.57
CA LEU A 104 -2.27 7.99 -17.77
C LEU A 104 -1.97 8.39 -16.32
N LEU A 105 -0.93 7.82 -15.71
CA LEU A 105 -0.50 8.17 -14.34
C LEU A 105 -0.04 9.64 -14.26
N VAL A 106 0.84 10.06 -15.17
CA VAL A 106 1.38 11.43 -15.20
C VAL A 106 0.26 12.46 -15.40
N SER A 107 -0.69 12.18 -16.31
CA SER A 107 -1.85 13.05 -16.54
C SER A 107 -2.77 13.18 -15.31
N ALA A 108 -2.77 12.17 -14.43
CA ALA A 108 -3.48 12.20 -13.15
C ALA A 108 -2.67 12.85 -12.02
N GLY A 109 -1.51 13.43 -12.31
CA GLY A 109 -0.63 14.06 -11.31
C GLY A 109 0.09 13.06 -10.39
N ILE A 110 0.30 11.83 -10.86
CA ILE A 110 1.09 10.82 -10.14
C ILE A 110 2.55 10.92 -10.60
N PRO A 111 3.52 11.15 -9.68
CA PRO A 111 4.94 11.11 -10.00
C PRO A 111 5.36 9.71 -10.47
N VAL A 112 5.92 9.64 -11.68
CA VAL A 112 6.49 8.41 -12.25
C VAL A 112 7.98 8.65 -12.51
N ARG A 113 8.84 7.78 -11.96
CA ARG A 113 10.28 7.76 -12.24
C ARG A 113 10.64 6.48 -12.97
N THR A 114 11.61 6.57 -13.88
CA THR A 114 12.24 5.39 -14.47
C THR A 114 13.69 5.30 -14.01
N VAL A 115 14.18 4.08 -13.78
CA VAL A 115 15.54 3.79 -13.29
C VAL A 115 16.31 3.02 -14.34
N ASP A 116 17.48 3.51 -14.70
CA ASP A 116 18.44 2.92 -15.63
C ASP A 116 19.83 2.67 -15.02
N THR A 117 20.00 2.99 -13.74
CA THR A 117 21.23 2.79 -12.98
C THR A 117 21.62 1.31 -12.90
N TYR A 118 20.63 0.43 -12.86
CA TYR A 118 20.81 -1.02 -12.86
C TYR A 118 20.58 -1.59 -14.26
N LYS A 119 21.19 -2.75 -14.52
CA LYS A 119 20.94 -3.47 -15.77
C LYS A 119 19.45 -3.79 -15.95
N ILE A 120 18.78 -4.15 -14.87
CA ILE A 120 17.34 -4.41 -14.79
C ILE A 120 16.87 -4.06 -13.37
N LEU A 121 15.79 -3.27 -13.24
CA LEU A 121 14.98 -3.14 -12.03
C LEU A 121 13.86 -4.17 -12.11
N HIS A 122 14.04 -5.37 -11.55
CA HIS A 122 13.10 -6.49 -11.73
C HIS A 122 12.10 -6.64 -10.57
N ASP A 123 11.88 -5.57 -9.82
CA ASP A 123 10.95 -5.56 -8.69
C ASP A 123 9.49 -5.56 -9.14
N LYS A 124 8.63 -6.13 -8.32
CA LYS A 124 7.18 -6.07 -8.38
C LYS A 124 6.71 -5.97 -6.95
N VAL A 125 6.61 -4.73 -6.47
CA VAL A 125 6.33 -4.43 -5.06
C VAL A 125 5.34 -3.28 -4.98
N ILE A 126 4.36 -3.41 -4.11
CA ILE A 126 3.48 -2.32 -3.70
C ILE A 126 3.50 -2.25 -2.18
N ILE A 127 3.81 -1.07 -1.66
CA ILE A 127 3.68 -0.77 -0.24
C ILE A 127 2.53 0.23 -0.08
N ALA A 128 1.52 -0.15 0.68
CA ALA A 128 0.37 0.68 0.97
C ALA A 128 0.33 1.04 2.46
N ASP A 129 0.19 2.34 2.75
CA ASP A 129 0.07 2.92 4.09
C ASP A 129 1.24 2.55 5.03
N GLY A 130 2.43 2.26 4.48
CA GLY A 130 3.63 1.88 5.23
C GLY A 130 3.54 0.55 5.99
N ARG A 131 2.50 -0.26 5.77
CA ARG A 131 2.23 -1.49 6.55
C ARG A 131 1.75 -2.69 5.74
N ASN A 132 1.09 -2.48 4.62
CA ASN A 132 0.63 -3.57 3.75
C ASN A 132 1.58 -3.67 2.56
N THR A 133 2.26 -4.80 2.41
CA THR A 133 3.20 -5.04 1.30
C THR A 133 2.69 -6.18 0.44
N GLU A 134 2.52 -5.90 -0.85
CA GLU A 134 2.35 -6.90 -1.90
C GLU A 134 3.69 -7.09 -2.61
N VAL A 135 4.13 -8.33 -2.76
CA VAL A 135 5.38 -8.68 -3.43
C VAL A 135 5.26 -10.06 -4.09
N GLY A 136 5.81 -10.19 -5.29
CA GLY A 136 5.75 -11.47 -5.99
C GLY A 136 6.47 -11.47 -7.34
N SER A 137 6.14 -12.45 -8.16
CA SER A 137 6.60 -12.56 -9.55
C SER A 137 5.66 -11.89 -10.55
N PHE A 138 4.47 -11.46 -10.11
CA PHE A 138 3.44 -10.89 -10.95
C PHE A 138 3.85 -9.51 -11.50
N ASN A 139 4.16 -9.43 -12.80
CA ASN A 139 4.34 -8.14 -13.45
C ASN A 139 3.01 -7.38 -13.54
N PHE A 140 3.03 -6.07 -13.42
CA PHE A 140 1.84 -5.24 -13.59
C PHE A 140 1.46 -5.12 -15.07
N SER A 141 1.19 -6.27 -15.69
CA SER A 141 0.95 -6.42 -17.13
C SER A 141 -0.18 -7.38 -17.45
N ARG A 142 -0.83 -7.19 -18.62
CA ARG A 142 -1.85 -8.12 -19.11
C ARG A 142 -1.33 -9.54 -19.32
N ALA A 143 -0.07 -9.68 -19.72
CA ALA A 143 0.53 -11.01 -19.92
C ALA A 143 0.66 -11.77 -18.61
N ALA A 144 1.01 -11.09 -17.51
CA ALA A 144 1.11 -11.70 -16.19
C ALA A 144 -0.25 -12.24 -15.72
N ASP A 145 -1.35 -11.55 -16.05
CA ASP A 145 -2.70 -11.94 -15.65
C ASP A 145 -3.22 -13.17 -16.44
N ARG A 146 -2.85 -13.28 -17.72
CA ARG A 146 -3.51 -14.21 -18.64
C ARG A 146 -2.66 -15.39 -19.11
N ALA A 147 -1.35 -15.24 -19.13
CA ALA A 147 -0.46 -16.15 -19.82
C ALA A 147 0.76 -16.60 -19.02
N ASN A 148 1.06 -15.97 -17.89
CA ASN A 148 2.21 -16.33 -17.06
C ASN A 148 1.73 -17.03 -15.78
N SER A 149 2.43 -18.09 -15.42
CA SER A 149 2.24 -18.78 -14.14
C SER A 149 3.40 -18.50 -13.20
#